data_3d9cfce06963dc32072c8fcaf215007f
#
_entry.id   3d9cfce06963dc32072c8fcaf215007f
#
_cell.length_a   1.000
_cell.length_b   1.000
_cell.length_c   1.000
_cell.angle_alpha   90.00
_cell.angle_beta   90.00
_cell.angle_gamma   90.00
#
_symmetry.space_group_name_H-M   'P 1'
#
loop_
_entity.id
_entity.type
_entity.pdbx_description
1 polymer ?
#
loop_
_entity_poly.entity_id
_entity_poly.type
_entity_poly.pdbx_seq_one_letter_code
_entity_poly.pdbx_strand_id
1 'polypeptide(L)'
;MNIEGKISTLRALEPEDLDAMYGWENDTNSWRVSGTVAPFSRHILSRLLDEQQFDIYDTRQMRLVVECKSDGITVGAVDMFEFDPQNLRAGVGIIIAPPYRKQGFALDALQSLERYVRDVLRMHQLWCSVGADNEASLALFQKAGYTECGRRKEWLLTSNGAIDEVLMQKILK
;
A
#
# COMPACT_ATOMS: atom_id res chain seq x y z
N MET A 1 12.72 -6.75 -12.21
CA MET A 1 11.50 -7.38 -12.76
C MET A 1 10.34 -6.43 -12.52
N ASN A 2 9.62 -6.05 -13.57
CA ASN A 2 8.46 -5.16 -13.45
C ASN A 2 7.17 -5.98 -13.43
N ILE A 3 6.22 -5.57 -12.59
CA ILE A 3 4.91 -6.22 -12.49
C ILE A 3 3.92 -5.38 -13.29
N GLU A 4 3.45 -5.94 -14.40
CA GLU A 4 2.66 -5.22 -15.40
C GLU A 4 1.17 -5.10 -15.02
N GLY A 5 0.67 -3.87 -14.91
CA GLY A 5 -0.74 -3.54 -14.86
C GLY A 5 -1.30 -3.16 -16.24
N LYS A 6 -2.53 -2.67 -16.30
CA LYS A 6 -3.15 -2.16 -17.53
C LYS A 6 -2.65 -0.75 -17.86
N ILE A 7 -2.64 0.14 -16.87
CA ILE A 7 -2.26 1.55 -16.99
C ILE A 7 -1.04 1.91 -16.16
N SER A 8 -0.60 1.01 -15.27
CA SER A 8 0.55 1.20 -14.41
C SER A 8 1.51 0.01 -14.45
N THR A 9 2.72 0.25 -14.01
CA THR A 9 3.75 -0.77 -13.77
C THR A 9 4.16 -0.67 -12.30
N LEU A 10 4.29 -1.81 -11.62
CA LEU A 10 4.90 -1.85 -10.30
C LEU A 10 6.37 -2.23 -10.44
N ARG A 11 7.24 -1.44 -9.87
CA ARG A 11 8.69 -1.66 -9.87
C ARG A 11 9.30 -1.47 -8.49
N ALA A 12 10.50 -1.96 -8.31
CA ALA A 12 11.28 -1.69 -7.10
C ALA A 12 11.50 -0.17 -6.93
N LEU A 13 11.72 0.23 -5.68
CA LEU A 13 12.19 1.58 -5.36
C LEU A 13 13.61 1.78 -5.87
N GLU A 14 13.87 2.96 -6.40
CA GLU A 14 15.18 3.42 -6.83
C GLU A 14 15.56 4.71 -6.10
N PRO A 15 16.85 5.08 -6.01
CA PRO A 15 17.27 6.31 -5.34
C PRO A 15 16.58 7.59 -5.83
N GLU A 16 16.17 7.62 -7.09
CA GLU A 16 15.46 8.73 -7.73
C GLU A 16 14.05 8.94 -7.17
N ASP A 17 13.47 7.93 -6.52
CA ASP A 17 12.14 8.01 -5.91
C ASP A 17 12.14 8.72 -4.54
N LEU A 18 13.32 9.06 -4.00
CA LEU A 18 13.47 9.67 -2.68
C LEU A 18 12.65 10.95 -2.52
N ASP A 19 12.58 11.79 -3.56
CA ASP A 19 11.84 13.05 -3.51
C ASP A 19 10.32 12.81 -3.49
N ALA A 20 9.84 11.87 -4.26
CA ALA A 20 8.45 11.46 -4.26
C ALA A 20 8.05 10.85 -2.91
N MET A 21 8.87 9.95 -2.37
CA MET A 21 8.67 9.36 -1.04
C MET A 21 8.65 10.44 0.04
N TYR A 22 9.59 11.38 0.00
CA TYR A 22 9.64 12.48 0.97
C TYR A 22 8.35 13.30 0.96
N GLY A 23 7.78 13.55 -0.22
CA GLY A 23 6.50 14.23 -0.37
C GLY A 23 5.33 13.42 0.20
N TRP A 24 5.26 12.11 -0.05
CA TRP A 24 4.17 11.25 0.41
C TRP A 24 4.20 11.02 1.92
N GLU A 25 5.37 10.69 2.46
CA GLU A 25 5.53 10.37 3.88
C GLU A 25 5.36 11.61 4.78
N ASN A 26 5.58 12.80 4.24
CA ASN A 26 5.42 14.06 4.97
C ASN A 26 4.10 14.80 4.64
N ASP A 27 3.21 14.24 3.83
CA ASP A 27 1.87 14.77 3.66
C ASP A 27 1.01 14.49 4.90
N THR A 28 0.82 15.52 5.72
CA THR A 28 0.06 15.44 6.97
C THR A 28 -1.38 14.99 6.78
N ASN A 29 -1.97 15.15 5.59
CA ASN A 29 -3.30 14.64 5.27
C ASN A 29 -3.34 13.10 5.22
N SER A 30 -2.18 12.47 4.96
CA SER A 30 -2.04 11.01 4.90
C SER A 30 -1.62 10.40 6.24
N TRP A 31 -1.07 11.19 7.17
CA TRP A 31 -0.49 10.69 8.42
C TRP A 31 -1.44 9.85 9.27
N ARG A 32 -2.69 10.24 9.35
CA ARG A 32 -3.69 9.47 10.10
C ARG A 32 -3.91 8.08 9.49
N VAL A 33 -3.87 7.97 8.18
CA VAL A 33 -4.06 6.69 7.46
C VAL A 33 -2.82 5.82 7.55
N SER A 34 -1.63 6.42 7.45
CA SER A 34 -0.34 5.71 7.52
C SER A 34 0.13 5.42 8.96
N GLY A 35 -0.51 6.03 9.97
CA GLY A 35 -0.07 5.94 11.36
C GLY A 35 1.20 6.76 11.65
N THR A 36 1.58 7.66 10.75
CA THR A 36 2.76 8.53 10.92
C THR A 36 2.48 9.58 11.99
N VAL A 37 3.42 9.76 12.91
CA VAL A 37 3.31 10.70 14.04
C VAL A 37 4.40 11.76 14.04
N ALA A 38 5.41 11.63 13.19
CA ALA A 38 6.54 12.57 13.10
C ALA A 38 7.05 12.66 11.64
N PRO A 39 7.59 13.79 11.23
CA PRO A 39 8.13 13.95 9.88
C PRO A 39 9.38 13.09 9.66
N PHE A 40 9.48 12.55 8.46
CA PHE A 40 10.65 11.82 8.00
C PHE A 40 11.70 12.79 7.43
N SER A 41 12.97 12.59 7.79
CA SER A 41 14.07 13.24 7.10
C SER A 41 14.43 12.47 5.83
N ARG A 42 15.04 13.17 4.85
CA ARG A 42 15.59 12.53 3.64
C ARG A 42 16.60 11.44 3.97
N HIS A 43 17.39 11.65 5.03
CA HIS A 43 18.38 10.66 5.49
C HIS A 43 17.70 9.35 5.96
N ILE A 44 16.61 9.45 6.72
CA ILE A 44 15.87 8.25 7.17
C ILE A 44 15.25 7.54 5.96
N LEU A 45 14.65 8.28 5.03
CA LEU A 45 14.07 7.68 3.82
C LEU A 45 15.11 7.06 2.90
N SER A 46 16.31 7.65 2.79
CA SER A 46 17.43 7.04 2.06
C SER A 46 17.84 5.69 2.67
N ARG A 47 17.88 5.58 4.00
CA ARG A 47 18.15 4.31 4.66
C ARG A 47 17.05 3.28 4.42
N LEU A 48 15.77 3.69 4.37
CA LEU A 48 14.67 2.79 4.01
C LEU A 48 14.81 2.27 2.58
N LEU A 49 15.31 3.09 1.65
CA LEU A 49 15.64 2.63 0.30
C LEU A 49 16.73 1.55 0.32
N ASP A 50 17.78 1.75 1.09
CA ASP A 50 18.86 0.76 1.23
C ASP A 50 18.35 -0.56 1.83
N GLU A 51 17.44 -0.48 2.81
CA GLU A 51 16.83 -1.65 3.46
C GLU A 51 15.88 -2.44 2.53
N GLN A 52 15.25 -1.80 1.53
CA GLN A 52 14.41 -2.48 0.54
C GLN A 52 15.18 -3.44 -0.39
N GLN A 53 16.50 -3.42 -0.36
CA GLN A 53 17.36 -4.37 -1.09
C GLN A 53 17.39 -5.76 -0.43
N PHE A 54 16.93 -5.88 0.82
CA PHE A 54 16.89 -7.15 1.53
C PHE A 54 15.67 -8.00 1.13
N ASP A 55 15.83 -9.31 1.31
CA ASP A 55 14.78 -10.27 0.99
C ASP A 55 13.50 -10.03 1.82
N ILE A 56 12.35 -10.16 1.20
CA ILE A 56 11.04 -10.04 1.86
C ILE A 56 10.86 -11.06 3.00
N TYR A 57 11.55 -12.20 2.95
CA TYR A 57 11.52 -13.18 4.04
C TYR A 57 12.25 -12.69 5.29
N ASP A 58 13.21 -11.76 5.14
CA ASP A 58 13.92 -11.14 6.26
C ASP A 58 13.19 -9.90 6.77
N THR A 59 12.82 -9.00 5.86
CA THR A 59 12.21 -7.70 6.22
C THR A 59 10.73 -7.79 6.55
N ARG A 60 10.05 -8.84 6.09
CA ARG A 60 8.60 -9.03 6.23
C ARG A 60 7.76 -7.92 5.59
N GLN A 61 8.37 -7.14 4.72
CA GLN A 61 7.72 -6.03 4.02
C GLN A 61 8.34 -5.80 2.64
N MET A 62 7.56 -5.21 1.76
CA MET A 62 8.00 -4.82 0.42
C MET A 62 7.21 -3.59 0.00
N ARG A 63 7.89 -2.57 -0.50
CA ARG A 63 7.27 -1.41 -1.16
C ARG A 63 7.59 -1.44 -2.65
N LEU A 64 6.58 -1.24 -3.48
CA LEU A 64 6.72 -1.09 -4.92
C LEU A 64 6.18 0.27 -5.35
N VAL A 65 6.90 0.91 -6.24
CA VAL A 65 6.47 2.16 -6.89
C VAL A 65 5.39 1.84 -7.92
N VAL A 66 4.35 2.66 -7.94
CA VAL A 66 3.34 2.67 -9.00
C VAL A 66 3.75 3.72 -10.03
N GLU A 67 4.15 3.26 -11.20
CA GLU A 67 4.58 4.11 -12.32
C GLU A 67 3.52 4.12 -13.41
N CYS A 68 3.18 5.29 -13.93
CA CYS A 68 2.26 5.45 -15.04
C CYS A 68 2.92 4.97 -16.35
N LYS A 69 2.28 4.09 -17.11
CA LYS A 69 2.82 3.53 -18.35
C LYS A 69 2.97 4.52 -19.48
N SER A 70 2.14 5.57 -19.51
CA SER A 70 2.11 6.49 -20.65
C SER A 70 3.29 7.45 -20.67
N ASP A 71 3.84 7.80 -19.51
CA ASP A 71 4.85 8.87 -19.37
C ASP A 71 5.98 8.53 -18.38
N GLY A 72 5.93 7.37 -17.72
CA GLY A 72 6.93 6.94 -16.75
C GLY A 72 6.89 7.71 -15.41
N ILE A 73 5.84 8.49 -15.16
CA ILE A 73 5.74 9.26 -13.93
C ILE A 73 5.40 8.36 -12.76
N THR A 74 6.10 8.55 -11.65
CA THR A 74 5.80 7.92 -10.36
C THR A 74 4.54 8.53 -9.76
N VAL A 75 3.45 7.77 -9.69
CA VAL A 75 2.12 8.25 -9.25
C VAL A 75 1.75 7.80 -7.85
N GLY A 76 2.50 6.88 -7.24
CA GLY A 76 2.22 6.37 -5.90
C GLY A 76 3.09 5.18 -5.54
N ALA A 77 2.68 4.50 -4.47
CA ALA A 77 3.31 3.26 -4.01
C ALA A 77 2.27 2.27 -3.49
N VAL A 78 2.59 1.00 -3.57
CA VAL A 78 1.84 -0.09 -2.94
C VAL A 78 2.78 -0.84 -2.00
N ASP A 79 2.29 -1.08 -0.78
CA ASP A 79 3.02 -1.75 0.28
C ASP A 79 2.45 -3.13 0.53
N MET A 80 3.34 -4.08 0.75
CA MET A 80 3.04 -5.34 1.40
C MET A 80 3.79 -5.38 2.73
N PHE A 81 3.11 -5.73 3.81
CA PHE A 81 3.66 -5.74 5.17
C PHE A 81 3.13 -6.93 5.97
N GLU A 82 3.76 -7.21 7.10
CA GLU A 82 3.45 -8.40 7.90
C GLU A 82 3.40 -9.68 7.05
N PHE A 83 4.37 -9.81 6.15
CA PHE A 83 4.49 -11.01 5.32
C PHE A 83 4.71 -12.25 6.18
N ASP A 84 3.73 -13.15 6.15
CA ASP A 84 3.69 -14.40 6.91
C ASP A 84 3.73 -15.60 5.96
N PRO A 85 4.92 -16.11 5.65
CA PRO A 85 5.07 -17.24 4.73
C PRO A 85 4.56 -18.56 5.29
N GLN A 86 4.40 -18.67 6.61
CA GLN A 86 3.86 -19.87 7.25
C GLN A 86 2.35 -19.98 7.03
N ASN A 87 1.63 -18.89 7.14
CA ASN A 87 0.18 -18.82 6.96
C ASN A 87 -0.20 -18.29 5.56
N LEU A 88 0.77 -18.02 4.69
CA LEU A 88 0.61 -17.54 3.32
C LEU A 88 -0.29 -16.30 3.22
N ARG A 89 -0.04 -15.30 4.07
CA ARG A 89 -0.81 -14.06 4.15
C ARG A 89 0.09 -12.84 4.29
N ALA A 90 -0.40 -11.68 3.84
CA ALA A 90 0.25 -10.40 4.05
C ALA A 90 -0.77 -9.27 4.12
N GLY A 91 -0.42 -8.20 4.82
CA GLY A 91 -1.13 -6.93 4.77
C GLY A 91 -0.81 -6.17 3.48
N VAL A 92 -1.74 -5.34 3.01
CA VAL A 92 -1.53 -4.47 1.85
C VAL A 92 -2.00 -3.05 2.14
N GLY A 93 -1.19 -2.08 1.75
CA GLY A 93 -1.49 -0.65 1.77
C GLY A 93 -1.22 -0.02 0.40
N ILE A 94 -1.84 1.11 0.12
CA ILE A 94 -1.63 1.82 -1.13
C ILE A 94 -1.76 3.32 -0.93
N ILE A 95 -0.88 4.08 -1.55
CA ILE A 95 -0.94 5.52 -1.65
C ILE A 95 -0.85 5.95 -3.10
N ILE A 96 -1.75 6.86 -3.52
CA ILE A 96 -1.67 7.54 -4.81
C ILE A 96 -1.56 9.03 -4.54
N ALA A 97 -0.59 9.67 -5.15
CA ALA A 97 -0.35 11.10 -5.04
C ALA A 97 -1.59 11.89 -5.49
N PRO A 98 -1.95 12.99 -4.80
CA PRO A 98 -3.21 13.70 -5.03
C PRO A 98 -3.56 14.02 -6.49
N PRO A 99 -2.61 14.47 -7.35
CA PRO A 99 -2.90 14.77 -8.75
C PRO A 99 -3.36 13.56 -9.59
N TYR A 100 -3.04 12.34 -9.14
CA TYR A 100 -3.29 11.09 -9.90
C TYR A 100 -4.43 10.26 -9.32
N ARG A 101 -5.09 10.75 -8.27
CA ARG A 101 -6.25 10.07 -7.66
C ARG A 101 -7.44 10.03 -8.61
N LYS A 102 -8.34 9.05 -8.40
CA LYS A 102 -9.58 8.84 -9.18
C LYS A 102 -9.37 8.55 -10.69
N GLN A 103 -8.16 8.17 -11.09
CA GLN A 103 -7.80 7.81 -12.47
C GLN A 103 -7.62 6.29 -12.69
N GLY A 104 -7.90 5.49 -11.66
CA GLY A 104 -7.83 4.02 -11.76
C GLY A 104 -6.50 3.41 -11.32
N PHE A 105 -5.45 4.18 -11.08
CA PHE A 105 -4.13 3.68 -10.70
C PHE A 105 -4.13 2.78 -9.47
N ALA A 106 -4.85 3.16 -8.42
CA ALA A 106 -4.92 2.36 -7.19
C ALA A 106 -5.49 0.96 -7.44
N LEU A 107 -6.57 0.86 -8.19
CA LEU A 107 -7.19 -0.43 -8.50
C LEU A 107 -6.29 -1.29 -9.39
N ASP A 108 -5.68 -0.68 -10.42
CA ASP A 108 -4.77 -1.38 -11.34
C ASP A 108 -3.53 -1.90 -10.61
N ALA A 109 -2.95 -1.09 -9.71
CA ALA A 109 -1.81 -1.45 -8.89
C ALA A 109 -2.15 -2.62 -7.93
N LEU A 110 -3.28 -2.54 -7.22
CA LEU A 110 -3.73 -3.63 -6.34
C LEU A 110 -3.92 -4.94 -7.11
N GLN A 111 -4.62 -4.91 -8.25
CA GLN A 111 -4.84 -6.10 -9.07
C GLN A 111 -3.53 -6.68 -9.62
N SER A 112 -2.55 -5.84 -9.92
CA SER A 112 -1.23 -6.26 -10.39
C SER A 112 -0.42 -6.92 -9.26
N LEU A 113 -0.42 -6.31 -8.07
CA LEU A 113 0.19 -6.89 -6.89
C LEU A 113 -0.44 -8.24 -6.54
N GLU A 114 -1.77 -8.36 -6.57
CA GLU A 114 -2.49 -9.59 -6.27
C GLU A 114 -2.09 -10.75 -7.19
N ARG A 115 -1.97 -10.49 -8.51
CA ARG A 115 -1.47 -11.50 -9.46
C ARG A 115 -0.04 -11.93 -9.11
N TYR A 116 0.84 -10.98 -8.85
CA TYR A 116 2.22 -11.27 -8.45
C TYR A 116 2.29 -12.09 -7.16
N VAL A 117 1.56 -11.67 -6.14
CA VAL A 117 1.51 -12.33 -4.83
C VAL A 117 0.97 -13.76 -4.92
N ARG A 118 -0.07 -13.97 -5.73
CA ARG A 118 -0.64 -15.29 -5.99
C ARG A 118 0.31 -16.18 -6.83
N ASP A 119 0.80 -15.66 -7.94
CA ASP A 119 1.46 -16.48 -8.96
C ASP A 119 2.95 -16.70 -8.68
N VAL A 120 3.62 -15.71 -8.06
CA VAL A 120 5.05 -15.75 -7.76
C VAL A 120 5.32 -16.10 -6.30
N LEU A 121 4.71 -15.38 -5.36
CA LEU A 121 4.92 -15.62 -3.92
C LEU A 121 4.05 -16.75 -3.36
N ARG A 122 3.08 -17.25 -4.14
CA ARG A 122 2.20 -18.37 -3.78
C ARG A 122 1.42 -18.14 -2.49
N MET A 123 1.09 -16.86 -2.21
CA MET A 123 0.31 -16.49 -1.04
C MET A 123 -1.16 -16.90 -1.20
N HIS A 124 -1.81 -17.18 -0.07
CA HIS A 124 -3.21 -17.58 -0.03
C HIS A 124 -4.15 -16.39 0.07
N GLN A 125 -3.76 -15.34 0.80
CA GLN A 125 -4.63 -14.19 1.03
C GLN A 125 -3.87 -12.88 1.28
N LEU A 126 -4.56 -11.79 0.99
CA LEU A 126 -4.18 -10.43 1.39
C LEU A 126 -5.25 -9.84 2.31
N TRP A 127 -4.84 -8.96 3.21
CA TRP A 127 -5.71 -8.24 4.11
C TRP A 127 -5.33 -6.77 4.21
N CYS A 128 -6.26 -5.93 4.64
CA CYS A 128 -6.00 -4.55 4.99
C CYS A 128 -6.88 -4.11 6.15
N SER A 129 -6.50 -3.02 6.82
CA SER A 129 -7.34 -2.32 7.78
C SER A 129 -7.59 -0.90 7.31
N VAL A 130 -8.82 -0.42 7.46
CA VAL A 130 -9.27 0.88 6.95
C VAL A 130 -10.12 1.56 8.01
N GLY A 131 -9.85 2.84 8.29
CA GLY A 131 -10.74 3.64 9.14
C GLY A 131 -12.15 3.71 8.55
N ALA A 132 -13.16 3.52 9.38
CA ALA A 132 -14.56 3.44 8.94
C ALA A 132 -15.05 4.72 8.24
N ASP A 133 -14.37 5.84 8.44
CA ASP A 133 -14.64 7.12 7.78
C ASP A 133 -13.89 7.31 6.44
N ASN A 134 -13.01 6.38 6.08
CA ASN A 134 -12.27 6.43 4.81
C ASN A 134 -13.04 5.70 3.71
N GLU A 135 -14.17 6.30 3.29
CA GLU A 135 -15.05 5.74 2.27
C GLU A 135 -14.33 5.43 0.95
N ALA A 136 -13.34 6.25 0.58
CA ALA A 136 -12.59 6.06 -0.66
C ALA A 136 -11.76 4.77 -0.63
N SER A 137 -11.06 4.48 0.47
CA SER A 137 -10.31 3.24 0.64
C SER A 137 -11.24 2.03 0.74
N LEU A 138 -12.33 2.13 1.50
CA LEU A 138 -13.32 1.05 1.60
C LEU A 138 -13.87 0.68 0.23
N ALA A 139 -14.28 1.67 -0.56
CA ALA A 139 -14.80 1.45 -1.91
C ALA A 139 -13.74 0.88 -2.86
N LEU A 140 -12.48 1.32 -2.75
CA LEU A 140 -11.36 0.79 -3.53
C LEU A 140 -11.16 -0.70 -3.26
N PHE A 141 -11.02 -1.09 -1.98
CA PHE A 141 -10.79 -2.48 -1.61
C PHE A 141 -11.98 -3.38 -1.93
N GLN A 142 -13.23 -2.90 -1.73
CA GLN A 142 -14.43 -3.61 -2.17
C GLN A 142 -14.42 -3.86 -3.67
N LYS A 143 -14.08 -2.84 -4.47
CA LYS A 143 -13.97 -2.95 -5.93
C LYS A 143 -12.85 -3.90 -6.36
N ALA A 144 -11.77 -3.98 -5.59
CA ALA A 144 -10.70 -4.96 -5.79
C ALA A 144 -11.09 -6.38 -5.35
N GLY A 145 -12.26 -6.58 -4.72
CA GLY A 145 -12.79 -7.88 -4.32
C GLY A 145 -12.47 -8.29 -2.88
N TYR A 146 -12.07 -7.33 -2.03
CA TYR A 146 -11.94 -7.55 -0.60
C TYR A 146 -13.31 -7.49 0.07
N THR A 147 -13.48 -8.28 1.12
CA THR A 147 -14.71 -8.32 1.93
C THR A 147 -14.38 -8.01 3.39
N GLU A 148 -15.28 -7.32 4.09
CA GLU A 148 -15.16 -7.10 5.53
C GLU A 148 -15.17 -8.45 6.25
N CYS A 149 -14.16 -8.69 7.08
CA CYS A 149 -14.02 -9.89 7.89
C CYS A 149 -14.01 -9.61 9.39
N GLY A 150 -14.02 -8.34 9.77
CA GLY A 150 -14.07 -7.93 11.17
C GLY A 150 -14.06 -6.43 11.35
N ARG A 151 -14.30 -5.99 12.59
CA ARG A 151 -14.34 -4.57 12.93
C ARG A 151 -13.85 -4.37 14.36
N ARG A 152 -12.91 -3.45 14.54
CA ARG A 152 -12.44 -2.97 15.85
C ARG A 152 -13.21 -1.72 16.22
N LYS A 153 -13.93 -1.74 17.33
CA LYS A 153 -14.73 -0.60 17.78
C LYS A 153 -13.86 0.49 18.39
N GLU A 154 -14.15 1.75 18.05
CA GLU A 154 -13.49 2.93 18.61
C GLU A 154 -11.96 2.86 18.59
N TRP A 155 -11.40 2.25 17.55
CA TRP A 155 -9.99 1.88 17.47
C TRP A 155 -9.06 3.03 17.10
N LEU A 156 -9.56 3.98 16.31
CA LEU A 156 -8.80 5.12 15.81
C LEU A 156 -9.34 6.42 16.44
N LEU A 157 -8.45 7.23 17.00
CA LEU A 157 -8.80 8.56 17.49
C LEU A 157 -8.69 9.60 16.37
N THR A 158 -9.71 10.45 16.25
CA THR A 158 -9.76 11.60 15.36
C THR A 158 -10.06 12.86 16.13
N SER A 159 -9.92 14.03 15.50
CA SER A 159 -10.36 15.30 16.09
C SER A 159 -11.86 15.33 16.43
N ASN A 160 -12.65 14.48 15.80
CA ASN A 160 -14.12 14.42 15.97
C ASN A 160 -14.55 13.23 16.87
N GLY A 161 -13.62 12.57 17.52
CA GLY A 161 -13.89 11.41 18.37
C GLY A 161 -13.28 10.11 17.85
N ALA A 162 -13.57 9.02 18.56
CA ALA A 162 -13.11 7.69 18.18
C ALA A 162 -13.95 7.12 17.02
N ILE A 163 -13.30 6.44 16.12
CA ILE A 163 -13.93 5.74 15.00
C ILE A 163 -13.53 4.27 14.95
N ASP A 164 -14.35 3.46 14.32
CA ASP A 164 -14.06 2.05 14.09
C ASP A 164 -12.97 1.87 13.03
N GLU A 165 -12.27 0.75 13.10
CA GLU A 165 -11.40 0.23 12.06
C GLU A 165 -12.03 -1.02 11.44
N VAL A 166 -12.15 -1.03 10.12
CA VAL A 166 -12.71 -2.14 9.33
C VAL A 166 -11.58 -3.04 8.86
N LEU A 167 -11.64 -4.32 9.17
CA LEU A 167 -10.73 -5.33 8.67
C LEU A 167 -11.31 -5.95 7.40
N MET A 168 -10.54 -5.97 6.33
CA MET A 168 -10.94 -6.52 5.05
C MET A 168 -9.93 -7.56 4.58
N GLN A 169 -10.40 -8.62 3.93
CA GLN A 169 -9.54 -9.66 3.38
C GLN A 169 -9.98 -10.08 1.98
N LYS A 170 -9.03 -10.62 1.24
CA LYS A 170 -9.26 -11.25 -0.06
C LYS A 170 -8.51 -12.57 -0.12
N ILE A 171 -9.25 -13.66 -0.36
CA ILE A 171 -8.65 -14.96 -0.67
C ILE A 171 -8.25 -14.97 -2.14
N LEU A 172 -6.98 -15.26 -2.39
CA LEU A 172 -6.39 -15.34 -3.74
C LEU A 172 -6.65 -16.74 -4.31
N LYS A 173 -7.38 -16.81 -5.42
CA LYS A 173 -7.70 -18.06 -6.11
C LYS A 173 -6.95 -18.16 -7.44
#